data_a7faf8fe132348089e952279aacbe972
#
_entry.id   a7faf8fe132348089e952279aacbe972
#
_cell.length_a   1.000
_cell.length_b   1.000
_cell.length_c   1.000
_cell.angle_alpha   90.00
_cell.angle_beta   90.00
_cell.angle_gamma   90.00
#
_symmetry.space_group_name_H-M   'P 1'
#
loop_
_entity.id
_entity.type
_entity.pdbx_description
1 polymer ?
#
loop_
_entity_poly.entity_id
_entity_poly.type
_entity_poly.pdbx_seq_one_letter_code
_entity_poly.pdbx_strand_id
1 'polypeptide(L)'
;MRIFIDKQSPKAFHALVQTSEAVRAVAAEAGLDRTVVELINLRVSQINGCAFCLDTHTKAAVRAGESAQRLGVLAAWRDAEVFSPTERAALALAEATNDPTDAVAQESAYEAARHVLTDDQISAAIWVAITISAFNRVSIMSKHPVRANRST
;
A
#
# COMPACT_ATOMS: atom_id res chain seq x y z
N MET A 1 13.51 26.23 -6.63
CA MET A 1 13.64 24.80 -7.00
C MET A 1 13.22 23.96 -5.81
N ARG A 2 12.39 22.92 -6.05
CA ARG A 2 11.98 22.02 -4.96
C ARG A 2 13.07 21.00 -4.66
N ILE A 3 13.39 20.81 -3.39
CA ILE A 3 14.33 19.77 -2.97
C ILE A 3 13.67 18.39 -3.03
N PHE A 4 14.45 17.37 -3.26
CA PHE A 4 14.05 15.97 -3.06
C PHE A 4 14.49 15.54 -1.67
N ILE A 5 13.53 15.32 -0.76
CA ILE A 5 13.86 15.09 0.66
C ILE A 5 14.58 13.76 0.89
N ASP A 6 14.38 12.77 0.05
CA ASP A 6 15.14 11.50 0.04
C ASP A 6 16.63 11.73 -0.30
N LYS A 7 16.93 12.70 -1.16
CA LYS A 7 18.29 13.08 -1.52
C LYS A 7 18.92 14.04 -0.49
N GLN A 8 18.10 14.92 0.08
CA GLN A 8 18.56 15.87 1.07
C GLN A 8 18.88 15.20 2.41
N SER A 9 18.13 14.16 2.77
CA SER A 9 18.29 13.40 4.02
C SER A 9 18.42 11.89 3.74
N PRO A 10 19.50 11.45 3.06
CA PRO A 10 19.63 10.07 2.59
C PRO A 10 19.64 9.04 3.71
N LYS A 11 20.18 9.38 4.89
CA LYS A 11 20.19 8.47 6.05
C LYS A 11 18.79 8.16 6.55
N ALA A 12 17.90 9.15 6.63
CA ALA A 12 16.51 8.97 7.03
C ALA A 12 15.75 8.14 5.99
N PHE A 13 15.93 8.44 4.71
CA PHE A 13 15.31 7.69 3.64
C PHE A 13 15.79 6.23 3.61
N HIS A 14 17.09 5.99 3.79
CA HIS A 14 17.65 4.64 3.84
C HIS A 14 17.04 3.82 4.99
N ALA A 15 16.86 4.40 6.17
CA ALA A 15 16.20 3.75 7.30
C ALA A 15 14.74 3.38 6.98
N LEU A 16 14.02 4.23 6.27
CA LEU A 16 12.65 3.93 5.80
C LEU A 16 12.65 2.78 4.79
N VAL A 17 13.61 2.74 3.87
CA VAL A 17 13.77 1.62 2.92
C VAL A 17 14.04 0.32 3.68
N GLN A 18 14.92 0.32 4.67
CA GLN A 18 15.16 -0.85 5.51
C GLN A 18 13.90 -1.32 6.26
N THR A 19 13.10 -0.37 6.75
CA THR A 19 11.80 -0.68 7.37
C THR A 19 10.88 -1.37 6.37
N SER A 20 10.79 -0.87 5.13
CA SER A 20 9.94 -1.49 4.10
C SER A 20 10.40 -2.90 3.71
N GLU A 21 11.70 -3.15 3.71
CA GLU A 21 12.25 -4.49 3.47
C GLU A 21 11.86 -5.45 4.60
N ALA A 22 11.96 -5.01 5.85
CA ALA A 22 11.53 -5.79 7.01
C ALA A 22 10.02 -6.09 6.98
N VAL A 23 9.20 -5.09 6.62
CA VAL A 23 7.75 -5.25 6.49
C VAL A 23 7.40 -6.25 5.38
N ARG A 24 8.11 -6.22 4.26
CA ARG A 24 7.93 -7.20 3.17
C ARG A 24 8.24 -8.62 3.63
N ALA A 25 9.30 -8.81 4.40
CA ALA A 25 9.64 -10.11 4.98
C ALA A 25 8.55 -10.59 5.95
N VAL A 26 8.09 -9.73 6.86
CA VAL A 26 7.01 -10.04 7.81
C VAL A 26 5.71 -10.41 7.08
N ALA A 27 5.35 -9.71 6.02
CA ALA A 27 4.16 -10.03 5.23
C ALA A 27 4.27 -11.41 4.56
N ALA A 28 5.43 -11.75 4.02
CA ALA A 28 5.68 -13.05 3.42
C ALA A 28 5.62 -14.17 4.47
N GLU A 29 6.23 -13.97 5.63
CA GLU A 29 6.20 -14.93 6.76
C GLU A 29 4.79 -15.14 7.29
N ALA A 30 3.96 -14.10 7.31
CA ALA A 30 2.56 -14.17 7.69
C ALA A 30 1.67 -14.86 6.64
N GLY A 31 2.20 -15.16 5.46
CA GLY A 31 1.46 -15.78 4.36
C GLY A 31 0.53 -14.83 3.61
N LEU A 32 0.81 -13.53 3.63
CA LEU A 32 0.16 -12.58 2.74
C LEU A 32 0.81 -12.66 1.35
N ASP A 33 0.00 -12.97 0.34
CA ASP A 33 0.46 -13.00 -1.04
C ASP A 33 1.00 -11.64 -1.49
N ARG A 34 1.96 -11.66 -2.38
CA ARG A 34 2.55 -10.44 -2.96
C ARG A 34 1.49 -9.54 -3.60
N THR A 35 0.47 -10.11 -4.21
CA THR A 35 -0.66 -9.37 -4.78
C THR A 35 -1.42 -8.59 -3.71
N VAL A 36 -1.68 -9.18 -2.53
CA VAL A 36 -2.34 -8.48 -1.41
C VAL A 36 -1.52 -7.29 -0.95
N VAL A 37 -0.19 -7.46 -0.81
CA VAL A 37 0.71 -6.37 -0.43
C VAL A 37 0.65 -5.22 -1.44
N GLU A 38 0.67 -5.54 -2.74
CA GLU A 38 0.60 -4.50 -3.78
C GLU A 38 -0.77 -3.83 -3.86
N LEU A 39 -1.86 -4.55 -3.58
CA LEU A 39 -3.19 -3.94 -3.49
C LEU A 39 -3.27 -2.92 -2.34
N ILE A 40 -2.68 -3.22 -1.19
CA ILE A 40 -2.57 -2.27 -0.07
C ILE A 40 -1.77 -1.03 -0.50
N ASN A 41 -0.59 -1.24 -1.08
CA ASN A 41 0.28 -0.17 -1.56
C ASN A 41 -0.46 0.74 -2.54
N LEU A 42 -1.17 0.17 -3.50
CA LEU A 42 -1.94 0.91 -4.49
C LEU A 42 -3.11 1.66 -3.87
N ARG A 43 -3.87 1.00 -3.00
CA ARG A 43 -5.05 1.64 -2.41
C ARG A 43 -4.69 2.86 -1.56
N VAL A 44 -3.70 2.74 -0.69
CA VAL A 44 -3.21 3.87 0.10
C VAL A 44 -2.66 4.98 -0.79
N SER A 45 -1.94 4.62 -1.85
CA SER A 45 -1.41 5.59 -2.82
C SER A 45 -2.49 6.29 -3.63
N GLN A 46 -3.62 5.63 -3.93
CA GLN A 46 -4.81 6.25 -4.53
C GLN A 46 -5.42 7.31 -3.59
N ILE A 47 -5.62 6.95 -2.32
CA ILE A 47 -6.21 7.85 -1.32
C ILE A 47 -5.32 9.08 -1.12
N ASN A 48 -4.01 8.88 -1.01
CA ASN A 48 -3.04 9.94 -0.78
C ASN A 48 -2.65 10.73 -2.04
N GLY A 49 -3.02 10.25 -3.23
CA GLY A 49 -2.74 10.92 -4.49
C GLY A 49 -1.25 10.93 -4.88
N CYS A 50 -0.52 9.85 -4.59
CA CYS A 50 0.90 9.72 -4.93
C CYS A 50 1.08 9.15 -6.34
N ALA A 51 1.24 10.01 -7.34
CA ALA A 51 1.42 9.58 -8.73
C ALA A 51 2.64 8.65 -8.92
N PHE A 52 3.77 8.99 -8.33
CA PHE A 52 4.99 8.18 -8.41
C PHE A 52 4.80 6.79 -7.78
N CYS A 53 4.14 6.71 -6.64
CA CYS A 53 3.87 5.46 -5.97
C CYS A 53 2.86 4.60 -6.75
N LEU A 54 1.84 5.23 -7.33
CA LEU A 54 0.88 4.55 -8.21
C LEU A 54 1.57 3.92 -9.42
N ASP A 55 2.44 4.65 -10.10
CA ASP A 55 3.22 4.11 -11.22
C ASP A 55 4.11 2.93 -10.80
N THR A 56 4.83 3.09 -9.69
CA THR A 56 5.74 2.07 -9.16
C THR A 56 4.99 0.79 -8.78
N HIS A 57 3.92 0.92 -8.01
CA HIS A 57 3.20 -0.23 -7.47
C HIS A 57 2.23 -0.86 -8.47
N THR A 58 1.74 -0.12 -9.48
CA THR A 58 1.03 -0.72 -10.62
C THR A 58 1.94 -1.69 -11.38
N LYS A 59 3.16 -1.27 -11.66
CA LYS A 59 4.16 -2.15 -12.32
C LYS A 59 4.50 -3.37 -11.46
N ALA A 60 4.64 -3.18 -10.15
CA ALA A 60 4.92 -4.27 -9.22
C ALA A 60 3.73 -5.24 -9.11
N ALA A 61 2.50 -4.74 -9.04
CA ALA A 61 1.28 -5.55 -8.99
C ALA A 61 1.11 -6.41 -10.26
N VAL A 62 1.34 -5.83 -11.44
CA VAL A 62 1.30 -6.57 -12.70
C VAL A 62 2.34 -7.70 -12.70
N ARG A 63 3.57 -7.41 -12.26
CA ARG A 63 4.61 -8.45 -12.12
C ARG A 63 4.25 -9.55 -11.12
N ALA A 64 3.47 -9.22 -10.11
CA ALA A 64 2.98 -10.17 -9.11
C ALA A 64 1.76 -10.99 -9.60
N GLY A 65 1.22 -10.70 -10.79
CA GLY A 65 0.12 -11.43 -11.40
C GLY A 65 -1.24 -10.72 -11.38
N GLU A 66 -1.30 -9.45 -10.99
CA GLU A 66 -2.54 -8.68 -11.03
C GLU A 66 -3.02 -8.39 -12.44
N SER A 67 -4.35 -8.33 -12.60
CA SER A 67 -5.00 -8.03 -13.86
C SER A 67 -5.37 -6.55 -13.98
N ALA A 68 -5.47 -6.08 -15.23
CA ALA A 68 -5.93 -4.72 -15.52
C ALA A 68 -7.35 -4.46 -14.97
N GLN A 69 -8.23 -5.48 -15.02
CA GLN A 69 -9.59 -5.37 -14.46
C GLN A 69 -9.55 -5.08 -12.96
N ARG A 70 -8.83 -5.89 -12.19
CA ARG A 70 -8.76 -5.75 -10.73
C ARG A 70 -8.12 -4.42 -10.33
N LEU A 71 -7.04 -4.03 -10.99
CA LEU A 71 -6.39 -2.74 -10.76
C LEU A 71 -7.32 -1.57 -11.13
N GLY A 72 -8.08 -1.69 -12.21
CA GLY A 72 -9.01 -0.66 -12.67
C GLY A 72 -10.17 -0.40 -11.71
N VAL A 73 -10.66 -1.43 -11.01
CA VAL A 73 -11.79 -1.31 -10.06
C VAL A 73 -11.35 -1.19 -8.59
N LEU A 74 -10.05 -1.17 -8.32
CA LEU A 74 -9.54 -1.14 -6.94
C LEU A 74 -10.07 0.05 -6.12
N ALA A 75 -10.23 1.21 -6.74
CA ALA A 75 -10.75 2.40 -6.05
C ALA A 75 -12.20 2.22 -5.55
N ALA A 76 -12.95 1.31 -6.16
CA ALA A 76 -14.32 0.94 -5.80
C ALA A 76 -14.43 -0.53 -5.35
N TRP A 77 -13.41 -1.04 -4.69
CA TRP A 77 -13.28 -2.46 -4.34
C TRP A 77 -14.47 -3.00 -3.52
N ARG A 78 -15.15 -2.16 -2.74
CA ARG A 78 -16.31 -2.59 -1.94
C ARG A 78 -17.47 -3.09 -2.79
N ASP A 79 -17.65 -2.51 -3.97
CA ASP A 79 -18.72 -2.84 -4.91
C ASP A 79 -18.28 -3.86 -5.98
N ALA A 80 -17.01 -4.27 -5.96
CA ALA A 80 -16.45 -5.22 -6.92
C ALA A 80 -16.36 -6.63 -6.32
N GLU A 81 -16.88 -7.64 -7.02
CA GLU A 81 -16.90 -9.04 -6.57
C GLU A 81 -15.59 -9.80 -6.92
N VAL A 82 -14.57 -9.10 -7.40
CA VAL A 82 -13.31 -9.70 -7.86
C VAL A 82 -12.23 -9.80 -6.79
N PHE A 83 -12.52 -9.37 -5.56
CA PHE A 83 -11.58 -9.41 -4.43
C PHE A 83 -12.01 -10.45 -3.40
N SER A 84 -11.05 -11.27 -2.95
CA SER A 84 -11.27 -12.31 -1.94
C SER A 84 -11.59 -11.72 -0.55
N PRO A 85 -12.14 -12.51 0.38
CA PRO A 85 -12.34 -12.06 1.76
C PRO A 85 -11.04 -11.56 2.43
N THR A 86 -9.90 -12.22 2.19
CA THR A 86 -8.58 -11.79 2.69
C THR A 86 -8.19 -10.43 2.12
N GLU A 87 -8.34 -10.22 0.83
CA GLU A 87 -8.02 -8.96 0.17
C GLU A 87 -8.92 -7.83 0.66
N ARG A 88 -10.22 -8.08 0.80
CA ARG A 88 -11.19 -7.10 1.31
C ARG A 88 -10.87 -6.67 2.74
N ALA A 89 -10.52 -7.62 3.61
CA ALA A 89 -10.11 -7.33 4.98
C ALA A 89 -8.82 -6.50 5.03
N ALA A 90 -7.83 -6.86 4.23
CA ALA A 90 -6.57 -6.13 4.13
C ALA A 90 -6.77 -4.69 3.60
N LEU A 91 -7.62 -4.51 2.61
CA LEU A 91 -7.96 -3.18 2.05
C LEU A 91 -8.69 -2.31 3.07
N ALA A 92 -9.63 -2.87 3.83
CA ALA A 92 -10.32 -2.14 4.89
C ALA A 92 -9.38 -1.69 6.00
N LEU A 93 -8.46 -2.56 6.44
CA LEU A 93 -7.41 -2.22 7.40
C LEU A 93 -6.48 -1.13 6.86
N ALA A 94 -6.10 -1.21 5.59
CA ALA A 94 -5.25 -0.21 4.96
C ALA A 94 -5.89 1.18 4.93
N GLU A 95 -7.16 1.26 4.56
CA GLU A 95 -7.92 2.52 4.57
C GLU A 95 -8.04 3.10 5.99
N ALA A 96 -8.39 2.25 6.96
CA ALA A 96 -8.52 2.66 8.36
C ALA A 96 -7.18 3.10 8.97
N THR A 97 -6.10 2.42 8.64
CA THR A 97 -4.73 2.80 9.07
C THR A 97 -4.34 4.17 8.49
N ASN A 98 -4.73 4.45 7.25
CA ASN A 98 -4.39 5.69 6.57
C ASN A 98 -5.18 6.91 7.07
N ASP A 99 -6.29 6.70 7.78
CA ASP A 99 -7.05 7.76 8.48
C ASP A 99 -7.03 7.54 9.99
N PRO A 100 -6.02 8.08 10.69
CA PRO A 100 -5.88 7.89 12.14
C PRO A 100 -6.93 8.62 12.97
N THR A 101 -7.80 9.42 12.35
CA THR A 101 -8.82 10.20 13.04
C THR A 101 -10.19 9.51 13.10
N ASP A 102 -10.42 8.49 12.28
CA ASP A 102 -11.68 7.74 12.23
C ASP A 102 -11.61 6.47 13.11
N ALA A 103 -11.83 6.65 14.42
CA ALA A 103 -11.81 5.54 15.37
C ALA A 103 -12.89 4.49 15.11
N VAL A 104 -14.04 4.90 14.55
CA VAL A 104 -15.14 3.97 14.24
C VAL A 104 -14.76 3.06 13.07
N ALA A 105 -14.18 3.62 12.02
CA ALA A 105 -13.70 2.84 10.88
C ALA A 105 -12.55 1.89 11.29
N GLN A 106 -11.65 2.33 12.17
CA GLN A 106 -10.55 1.52 12.69
C GLN A 106 -11.07 0.29 13.42
N GLU A 107 -12.00 0.47 14.37
CA GLU A 107 -12.56 -0.63 15.13
C GLU A 107 -13.35 -1.60 14.25
N SER A 108 -14.17 -1.07 13.35
CA SER A 108 -14.95 -1.87 12.40
C SER A 108 -14.06 -2.70 11.47
N ALA A 109 -13.01 -2.11 10.92
CA ALA A 109 -12.07 -2.82 10.04
C ALA A 109 -11.29 -3.90 10.80
N TYR A 110 -10.86 -3.61 12.02
CA TYR A 110 -10.11 -4.54 12.86
C TYR A 110 -10.97 -5.76 13.27
N GLU A 111 -12.18 -5.52 13.73
CA GLU A 111 -13.10 -6.61 14.10
C GLU A 111 -13.46 -7.48 12.89
N ALA A 112 -13.73 -6.88 11.74
CA ALA A 112 -13.99 -7.65 10.52
C ALA A 112 -12.76 -8.47 10.09
N ALA A 113 -11.57 -7.92 10.20
CA ALA A 113 -10.34 -8.61 9.85
C ALA A 113 -10.08 -9.84 10.73
N ARG A 114 -10.37 -9.78 12.00
CA ARG A 114 -10.20 -10.92 12.95
C ARG A 114 -10.97 -12.18 12.57
N HIS A 115 -12.02 -12.05 11.78
CA HIS A 115 -12.77 -13.21 11.28
C HIS A 115 -12.16 -13.88 10.06
N VAL A 116 -11.17 -13.23 9.42
CA VAL A 116 -10.63 -13.65 8.12
C VAL A 116 -9.11 -13.82 8.15
N LEU A 117 -8.42 -12.98 8.91
CA LEU A 117 -6.96 -12.90 8.97
C LEU A 117 -6.44 -13.40 10.31
N THR A 118 -5.22 -13.94 10.30
CA THR A 118 -4.47 -14.21 11.54
C THR A 118 -3.94 -12.90 12.14
N ASP A 119 -3.54 -12.92 13.40
CA ASP A 119 -2.94 -11.76 14.07
C ASP A 119 -1.70 -11.27 13.33
N ASP A 120 -0.86 -12.19 12.83
CA ASP A 120 0.33 -11.87 12.05
C ASP A 120 -0.03 -11.19 10.72
N GLN A 121 -1.08 -11.65 10.05
CA GLN A 121 -1.57 -11.04 8.81
C GLN A 121 -2.17 -9.66 9.05
N ILE A 122 -2.92 -9.46 10.13
CA ILE A 122 -3.44 -8.15 10.53
C ILE A 122 -2.28 -7.19 10.77
N SER A 123 -1.31 -7.60 11.59
CA SER A 123 -0.12 -6.80 11.86
C SER A 123 0.64 -6.43 10.59
N ALA A 124 0.88 -7.42 9.72
CA ALA A 124 1.58 -7.20 8.46
C ALA A 124 0.85 -6.23 7.53
N ALA A 125 -0.47 -6.38 7.37
CA ALA A 125 -1.28 -5.49 6.54
C ALA A 125 -1.23 -4.03 7.04
N ILE A 126 -1.31 -3.83 8.34
CA ILE A 126 -1.20 -2.49 8.96
C ILE A 126 0.20 -1.91 8.73
N TRP A 127 1.27 -2.70 8.91
CA TRP A 127 2.63 -2.24 8.64
C TRP A 127 2.88 -1.89 7.18
N VAL A 128 2.32 -2.63 6.24
CA VAL A 128 2.38 -2.29 4.80
C VAL A 128 1.71 -0.93 4.57
N ALA A 129 0.53 -0.70 5.13
CA ALA A 129 -0.17 0.58 5.00
C ALA A 129 0.60 1.75 5.62
N ILE A 130 1.22 1.55 6.79
CA ILE A 130 2.06 2.56 7.44
C ILE A 130 3.25 2.94 6.56
N THR A 131 3.99 1.96 6.07
CA THR A 131 5.20 2.21 5.28
C THR A 131 4.90 2.86 3.94
N ILE A 132 3.89 2.40 3.21
CA ILE A 132 3.52 3.06 1.94
C ILE A 132 3.01 4.48 2.18
N SER A 133 2.27 4.73 3.24
CA SER A 133 1.83 6.06 3.61
C SER A 133 3.02 7.01 3.86
N ALA A 134 4.09 6.52 4.48
CA ALA A 134 5.32 7.29 4.65
C ALA A 134 6.02 7.57 3.31
N PHE A 135 6.16 6.58 2.43
CA PHE A 135 6.72 6.76 1.09
C PHE A 135 5.89 7.71 0.21
N ASN A 136 4.56 7.65 0.33
CA ASN A 136 3.68 8.60 -0.37
C ASN A 136 4.07 10.04 0.00
N ARG A 137 4.27 10.33 1.29
CA ARG A 137 4.64 11.67 1.75
C ARG A 137 6.00 12.12 1.25
N VAL A 138 6.98 11.22 1.25
CA VAL A 138 8.31 11.50 0.67
C VAL A 138 8.18 11.91 -0.81
N SER A 139 7.45 11.13 -1.60
CA SER A 139 7.29 11.37 -3.03
C SER A 139 6.42 12.57 -3.35
N ILE A 140 5.31 12.76 -2.62
CA ILE A 140 4.40 13.90 -2.80
C ILE A 140 5.12 15.22 -2.48
N MET A 141 5.84 15.27 -1.36
CA MET A 141 6.53 16.47 -0.94
C MET A 141 7.75 16.80 -1.82
N SER A 142 8.42 15.77 -2.34
CA SER A 142 9.53 15.91 -3.29
C SER A 142 9.08 16.17 -4.72
N LYS A 143 7.79 15.92 -5.05
CA LYS A 143 7.26 15.95 -6.42
C LYS A 143 8.04 15.04 -7.35
N HIS A 144 8.26 13.79 -6.91
CA HIS A 144 8.92 12.80 -7.76
C HIS A 144 8.16 12.63 -9.08
N PRO A 145 8.83 12.77 -10.23
CA PRO A 145 8.16 12.74 -11.52
C PRO A 145 7.77 11.32 -11.94
N VAL A 146 6.62 11.19 -12.57
CA VAL A 146 6.27 10.02 -13.38
C VAL A 146 6.65 10.33 -14.83
N ARG A 147 7.46 9.50 -15.42
CA ARG A 147 7.89 9.64 -16.82
C ARG A 147 7.19 8.59 -17.68
N ALA A 148 6.84 8.98 -18.90
CA ALA A 148 6.30 8.04 -19.88
C ALA A 148 7.26 6.85 -20.08
N ASN A 149 6.70 5.65 -20.18
CA ASN A 149 7.50 4.49 -20.56
C ASN A 149 8.11 4.74 -21.95
N ARG A 150 9.41 4.45 -22.10
CA ARG A 150 10.01 4.48 -23.44
C ARG A 150 9.32 3.40 -24.26
N SER A 151 8.70 3.78 -25.38
CA SER A 151 8.22 2.82 -26.37
C SER A 151 9.44 2.04 -26.87
N THR A 152 9.46 0.74 -26.64
CA THR A 152 10.42 -0.17 -27.28
C THR A 152 10.00 -0.41 -28.71
#